data_daf643d49f4d542cece3f40dade715ed
#
_entry.id   daf643d49f4d542cece3f40dade715ed
#
_cell.length_a   1.000
_cell.length_b   1.000
_cell.length_c   1.000
_cell.angle_alpha   90.00
_cell.angle_beta   90.00
_cell.angle_gamma   90.00
#
_symmetry.space_group_name_H-M   'P 1'
#
loop_
_entity.id
_entity.type
_entity.pdbx_description
1 polymer ?
#
loop_
_entity_poly.entity_id
_entity_poly.type
_entity_poly.pdbx_seq_one_letter_code
_entity_poly.pdbx_strand_id
1 'polypeptide(L)'
;MADAVEKRIVLKEITFIGLKQIVDFAYTYESYIDENNVRQSLQAANYLGINSVKEACETFLTSRINVGNCIELYELADQYNCLKLNFLNFLNFSHSIQLHYVLPNTLINKCPEALTFVRSQTEAILGKIVGNNSFGNIDGVTNSSTLVSFRPRKVYAGVIFCVGGRGSRLDPFKSVEVFDWLHNCWHQICELKIGRRHVGVICVGSRIYAIGGHDGTEHLSSVECLDVKEESWRDVAPMNVRRRGMAVGALGDAIYAVGGLDDQNCYRAVERYDIQENLWVQVADMTTPRGGVAVAAYDGKLYAIGGNSGTHSLETCEKYDPILNKWTSIAPMKNRRAGSGVAIIGPYLYVIGGFDDDSPLSTCERYSFAENVWKEIEPLSCARGGVGVTAMGGRIFAIGGHDSHNYLNTVEAYDPLSEENENKWTEIASISQRRAGAGVAWSPCSIKEISFSDENCDL
;
A
#
# COMPACT_ATOMS: atom_id res chain seq x y z
N MET A 1 26.93 63.52 -21.59
CA MET A 1 25.87 62.51 -21.84
C MET A 1 26.60 61.35 -22.47
N ALA A 2 26.81 60.31 -21.73
CA ALA A 2 27.45 59.11 -22.25
C ALA A 2 26.31 58.22 -22.78
N ASP A 3 26.37 57.91 -24.08
CA ASP A 3 25.47 57.00 -24.75
C ASP A 3 25.59 55.63 -24.13
N ALA A 4 24.55 55.19 -23.40
CA ALA A 4 24.43 53.82 -22.95
C ALA A 4 24.15 52.95 -24.17
N VAL A 5 25.16 52.28 -24.66
CA VAL A 5 25.04 51.21 -25.67
C VAL A 5 24.26 50.08 -25.00
N GLU A 6 22.98 49.89 -25.33
CA GLU A 6 22.21 48.72 -24.96
C GLU A 6 22.92 47.45 -25.46
N LYS A 7 23.66 46.78 -24.58
CA LYS A 7 24.21 45.47 -24.87
C LYS A 7 23.09 44.46 -24.76
N ARG A 8 22.49 44.03 -25.87
CA ARG A 8 21.57 42.89 -25.92
C ARG A 8 22.34 41.61 -25.76
N ILE A 9 22.02 40.88 -24.69
CA ILE A 9 22.52 39.52 -24.48
C ILE A 9 21.42 38.58 -24.92
N VAL A 10 21.71 37.71 -25.89
CA VAL A 10 20.77 36.65 -26.35
C VAL A 10 21.15 35.36 -25.64
N LEU A 11 20.28 34.92 -24.78
CA LEU A 11 20.37 33.61 -24.09
C LEU A 11 19.65 32.57 -24.95
N LYS A 12 20.36 31.67 -25.61
CA LYS A 12 19.77 30.74 -26.58
C LYS A 12 19.08 29.54 -25.97
N GLU A 13 19.34 29.23 -24.70
CA GLU A 13 18.86 27.98 -24.06
C GLU A 13 18.01 28.22 -22.81
N ILE A 14 17.64 29.46 -22.54
CA ILE A 14 16.85 29.82 -21.36
C ILE A 14 15.50 30.37 -21.81
N THR A 15 14.42 29.81 -21.24
CA THR A 15 13.08 30.33 -21.46
C THR A 15 12.81 31.59 -20.64
N PHE A 16 11.86 32.40 -21.07
CA PHE A 16 11.44 33.61 -20.34
C PHE A 16 10.99 33.27 -18.91
N ILE A 17 10.28 32.15 -18.72
CA ILE A 17 9.78 31.68 -17.43
C ILE A 17 10.97 31.39 -16.50
N GLY A 18 11.94 30.60 -16.94
CA GLY A 18 13.12 30.28 -16.16
C GLY A 18 13.97 31.49 -15.82
N LEU A 19 14.18 32.41 -16.79
CA LEU A 19 14.93 33.64 -16.57
C LEU A 19 14.23 34.56 -15.56
N LYS A 20 12.89 34.68 -15.66
CA LYS A 20 12.09 35.46 -14.72
C LYS A 20 12.29 34.99 -13.26
N GLN A 21 12.25 33.69 -13.00
CA GLN A 21 12.47 33.15 -11.65
C GLN A 21 13.87 33.48 -11.11
N ILE A 22 14.88 33.45 -11.96
CA ILE A 22 16.25 33.84 -11.58
C ILE A 22 16.35 35.32 -11.27
N VAL A 23 15.71 36.17 -12.08
CA VAL A 23 15.69 37.62 -11.88
C VAL A 23 14.90 37.95 -10.60
N ASP A 24 13.73 37.38 -10.41
CA ASP A 24 12.92 37.57 -9.21
C ASP A 24 13.72 37.19 -7.95
N PHE A 25 14.40 36.03 -7.98
CA PHE A 25 15.27 35.61 -6.89
C PHE A 25 16.44 36.60 -6.63
N ALA A 26 17.06 37.10 -7.69
CA ALA A 26 18.20 38.03 -7.57
C ALA A 26 17.78 39.35 -6.88
N TYR A 27 16.55 39.79 -7.05
CA TYR A 27 16.02 41.03 -6.47
C TYR A 27 15.30 40.86 -5.13
N THR A 28 14.65 39.71 -4.90
CA THR A 28 13.79 39.47 -3.73
C THR A 28 14.35 38.43 -2.76
N TYR A 29 15.36 37.65 -3.16
CA TYR A 29 15.81 36.42 -2.49
C TYR A 29 14.74 35.35 -2.33
N GLU A 30 13.60 35.49 -3.03
CA GLU A 30 12.49 34.53 -3.04
C GLU A 30 12.32 33.96 -4.44
N SER A 31 12.14 32.64 -4.53
CA SER A 31 11.80 31.95 -5.78
C SER A 31 10.52 31.17 -5.59
N TYR A 32 9.53 31.46 -6.42
CA TYR A 32 8.27 30.71 -6.44
C TYR A 32 8.39 29.53 -7.41
N ILE A 33 8.69 28.35 -6.86
CA ILE A 33 8.83 27.11 -7.63
C ILE A 33 7.52 26.31 -7.56
N ASP A 34 6.94 26.04 -8.72
CA ASP A 34 5.73 25.23 -8.90
C ASP A 34 5.88 24.20 -10.02
N GLU A 35 4.86 23.39 -10.27
CA GLU A 35 4.87 22.34 -11.30
C GLU A 35 5.03 22.87 -12.71
N ASN A 36 4.60 24.11 -12.99
CA ASN A 36 4.61 24.71 -14.32
C ASN A 36 5.96 25.34 -14.65
N ASN A 37 6.71 25.75 -13.63
CA ASN A 37 7.96 26.50 -13.83
C ASN A 37 9.23 25.77 -13.39
N VAL A 38 9.15 24.72 -12.58
CA VAL A 38 10.30 24.05 -11.94
C VAL A 38 11.35 23.57 -12.96
N ARG A 39 10.93 23.03 -14.09
CA ARG A 39 11.85 22.53 -15.13
C ARG A 39 12.63 23.65 -15.79
N GLN A 40 11.94 24.70 -16.19
CA GLN A 40 12.54 25.89 -16.82
C GLN A 40 13.43 26.65 -15.82
N SER A 41 13.01 26.70 -14.56
CA SER A 41 13.80 27.30 -13.47
C SER A 41 15.06 26.52 -13.18
N LEU A 42 14.98 25.19 -13.16
CA LEU A 42 16.12 24.29 -12.98
C LEU A 42 17.14 24.43 -14.13
N GLN A 43 16.65 24.44 -15.38
CA GLN A 43 17.45 24.65 -16.56
C GLN A 43 18.19 26.00 -16.50
N ALA A 44 17.47 27.08 -16.21
CA ALA A 44 18.04 28.43 -16.11
C ALA A 44 19.02 28.54 -14.95
N ALA A 45 18.71 27.99 -13.78
CA ALA A 45 19.58 27.98 -12.61
C ALA A 45 20.88 27.20 -12.86
N ASN A 46 20.81 26.07 -13.53
CA ASN A 46 21.97 25.28 -13.90
C ASN A 46 22.86 26.01 -14.94
N TYR A 47 22.25 26.59 -15.97
CA TYR A 47 22.96 27.34 -17.01
C TYR A 47 23.66 28.57 -16.46
N LEU A 48 23.01 29.30 -15.54
CA LEU A 48 23.57 30.54 -14.96
C LEU A 48 24.37 30.30 -13.66
N GLY A 49 24.49 29.06 -13.20
CA GLY A 49 25.23 28.68 -12.00
C GLY A 49 24.62 29.19 -10.68
N ILE A 50 23.30 29.38 -10.62
CA ILE A 50 22.60 29.88 -9.44
C ILE A 50 22.19 28.70 -8.54
N ASN A 51 23.10 28.26 -7.69
CA ASN A 51 22.92 27.06 -6.86
C ASN A 51 21.72 27.13 -5.92
N SER A 52 21.38 28.28 -5.35
CA SER A 52 20.25 28.42 -4.43
C SER A 52 18.89 28.12 -5.09
N VAL A 53 18.68 28.62 -6.32
CA VAL A 53 17.46 28.29 -7.09
C VAL A 53 17.48 26.85 -7.57
N LYS A 54 18.64 26.31 -7.95
CA LYS A 54 18.81 24.92 -8.30
C LYS A 54 18.43 24.00 -7.14
N GLU A 55 18.92 24.28 -5.93
CA GLU A 55 18.60 23.53 -4.71
C GLU A 55 17.12 23.61 -4.34
N ALA A 56 16.47 24.76 -4.54
CA ALA A 56 15.03 24.90 -4.34
C ALA A 56 14.23 24.02 -5.32
N CYS A 57 14.63 24.02 -6.61
CA CYS A 57 14.04 23.14 -7.62
C CYS A 57 14.24 21.65 -7.29
N GLU A 58 15.44 21.26 -6.88
CA GLU A 58 15.76 19.89 -6.46
C GLU A 58 14.88 19.47 -5.27
N THR A 59 14.74 20.33 -4.27
CA THR A 59 13.90 20.06 -3.08
C THR A 59 12.43 19.89 -3.46
N PHE A 60 11.90 20.76 -4.31
CA PHE A 60 10.55 20.68 -4.82
C PHE A 60 10.31 19.36 -5.58
N LEU A 61 11.17 19.01 -6.53
CA LEU A 61 11.06 17.79 -7.31
C LEU A 61 11.20 16.53 -6.45
N THR A 62 12.12 16.55 -5.48
CA THR A 62 12.35 15.43 -4.55
C THR A 62 11.09 15.14 -3.72
N SER A 63 10.36 16.18 -3.31
CA SER A 63 9.11 16.01 -2.54
C SER A 63 7.95 15.40 -3.35
N ARG A 64 8.07 15.38 -4.68
CA ARG A 64 7.03 14.91 -5.60
C ARG A 64 7.39 13.65 -6.38
N ILE A 65 8.49 13.02 -6.03
CA ILE A 65 8.91 11.75 -6.62
C ILE A 65 7.85 10.69 -6.33
N ASN A 66 7.40 10.02 -7.38
CA ASN A 66 6.52 8.85 -7.31
C ASN A 66 6.87 7.85 -8.42
N VAL A 67 6.24 6.67 -8.38
CA VAL A 67 6.53 5.57 -9.31
C VAL A 67 6.30 5.96 -10.78
N GLY A 68 5.35 6.85 -11.06
CA GLY A 68 5.00 7.25 -12.43
C GLY A 68 6.00 8.25 -13.05
N ASN A 69 6.66 9.08 -12.23
CA ASN A 69 7.53 10.15 -12.71
C ASN A 69 9.01 9.95 -12.41
N CYS A 70 9.35 8.90 -11.72
CA CYS A 70 10.69 8.65 -11.21
C CYS A 70 11.78 8.62 -12.29
N ILE A 71 11.53 7.98 -13.40
CA ILE A 71 12.50 7.83 -14.48
C ILE A 71 12.75 9.18 -15.17
N GLU A 72 11.68 9.91 -15.42
CA GLU A 72 11.75 11.24 -16.00
C GLU A 72 12.52 12.23 -15.11
N LEU A 73 12.31 12.14 -13.79
CA LEU A 73 13.06 12.95 -12.82
C LEU A 73 14.53 12.52 -12.69
N TYR A 74 14.82 11.23 -12.89
CA TYR A 74 16.21 10.75 -12.95
C TYR A 74 16.93 11.33 -14.17
N GLU A 75 16.34 11.26 -15.37
CA GLU A 75 16.90 11.83 -16.59
C GLU A 75 17.17 13.35 -16.43
N LEU A 76 16.21 14.04 -15.78
CA LEU A 76 16.33 15.46 -15.47
C LEU A 76 17.45 15.73 -14.46
N ALA A 77 17.60 14.89 -13.44
CA ALA A 77 18.64 14.99 -12.43
C ALA A 77 20.05 14.78 -13.04
N ASP A 78 20.18 13.82 -13.93
CA ASP A 78 21.43 13.54 -14.64
C ASP A 78 21.78 14.68 -15.60
N GLN A 79 20.81 15.12 -16.42
CA GLN A 79 20.98 16.20 -17.37
C GLN A 79 21.48 17.51 -16.71
N TYR A 80 21.00 17.83 -15.51
CA TYR A 80 21.33 19.07 -14.81
C TYR A 80 22.28 18.85 -13.62
N ASN A 81 22.86 17.66 -13.45
CA ASN A 81 23.77 17.30 -12.37
C ASN A 81 23.21 17.66 -10.98
N CYS A 82 21.98 17.19 -10.69
CA CYS A 82 21.25 17.46 -9.47
C CYS A 82 21.54 16.40 -8.40
N LEU A 83 22.49 16.66 -7.52
CA LEU A 83 22.98 15.68 -6.53
C LEU A 83 21.90 15.26 -5.51
N LYS A 84 20.99 16.16 -5.12
CA LYS A 84 19.89 15.85 -4.16
C LYS A 84 18.76 15.07 -4.80
N LEU A 85 18.51 15.27 -6.09
CA LEU A 85 17.52 14.55 -6.87
C LEU A 85 18.05 13.18 -7.30
N ASN A 86 19.25 12.82 -6.88
CA ASN A 86 19.96 11.64 -7.34
C ASN A 86 19.18 10.36 -6.99
N PHE A 87 19.25 9.40 -7.88
CA PHE A 87 18.60 8.09 -7.87
C PHE A 87 18.73 7.30 -6.55
N LEU A 88 19.68 7.63 -5.69
CA LEU A 88 19.82 7.04 -4.35
C LEU A 88 18.59 7.26 -3.45
N ASN A 89 17.82 8.33 -3.65
CA ASN A 89 16.54 8.53 -2.95
C ASN A 89 15.45 7.59 -3.44
N PHE A 90 15.62 7.05 -4.65
CA PHE A 90 14.75 6.03 -5.24
C PHE A 90 14.94 4.63 -4.66
N LEU A 91 16.15 4.31 -4.22
CA LEU A 91 16.46 3.03 -3.59
C LEU A 91 15.73 2.85 -2.24
N ASN A 92 15.07 3.89 -1.75
CA ASN A 92 14.18 3.83 -0.59
C ASN A 92 12.78 3.27 -0.90
N PHE A 93 12.41 3.12 -2.19
CA PHE A 93 11.20 2.39 -2.56
C PHE A 93 11.40 0.88 -2.35
N SER A 94 10.35 0.18 -1.96
CA SER A 94 10.43 -1.26 -1.71
C SER A 94 10.93 -2.00 -2.97
N HIS A 95 11.68 -3.07 -2.77
CA HIS A 95 12.20 -3.92 -3.86
C HIS A 95 11.10 -4.37 -4.84
N SER A 96 9.88 -4.58 -4.35
CA SER A 96 8.70 -4.90 -5.14
C SER A 96 8.35 -3.79 -6.15
N ILE A 97 8.45 -2.51 -5.76
CA ILE A 97 8.21 -1.37 -6.64
C ILE A 97 9.32 -1.27 -7.70
N GLN A 98 10.57 -1.49 -7.32
CA GLN A 98 11.70 -1.48 -8.25
C GLN A 98 11.58 -2.59 -9.32
N LEU A 99 11.25 -3.83 -8.93
CA LEU A 99 11.10 -4.94 -9.86
C LEU A 99 9.85 -4.84 -10.74
N HIS A 100 8.72 -4.37 -10.18
CA HIS A 100 7.45 -4.35 -10.90
C HIS A 100 7.24 -3.12 -11.78
N TYR A 101 7.77 -1.97 -11.39
CA TYR A 101 7.49 -0.70 -12.06
C TYR A 101 8.71 -0.06 -12.70
N VAL A 102 9.90 -0.22 -12.09
CA VAL A 102 11.12 0.40 -12.60
C VAL A 102 11.81 -0.48 -13.65
N LEU A 103 12.06 -1.77 -13.36
CA LEU A 103 12.74 -2.67 -14.29
C LEU A 103 11.95 -3.02 -15.57
N PRO A 104 10.60 -3.20 -15.54
CA PRO A 104 9.84 -3.44 -16.75
C PRO A 104 9.59 -2.21 -17.60
N ASN A 105 9.93 -1.01 -17.10
CA ASN A 105 9.65 0.22 -17.83
C ASN A 105 10.50 0.29 -19.10
N THR A 106 9.84 0.51 -20.22
CA THR A 106 10.46 0.60 -21.55
C THR A 106 11.48 1.74 -21.66
N LEU A 107 11.41 2.76 -20.80
CA LEU A 107 12.36 3.86 -20.74
C LEU A 107 13.71 3.45 -20.12
N ILE A 108 13.71 2.61 -19.08
CA ILE A 108 14.97 2.06 -18.51
C ILE A 108 15.69 1.20 -19.55
N ASN A 109 14.97 0.43 -20.35
CA ASN A 109 15.56 -0.36 -21.42
C ASN A 109 16.13 0.51 -22.56
N LYS A 110 15.75 1.78 -22.64
CA LYS A 110 16.26 2.77 -23.57
C LYS A 110 17.41 3.62 -23.02
N CYS A 111 17.65 3.56 -21.70
CA CYS A 111 18.75 4.24 -21.02
C CYS A 111 19.76 3.20 -20.48
N PRO A 112 20.82 2.86 -21.24
CA PRO A 112 21.80 1.85 -20.86
C PRO A 112 22.51 2.16 -19.54
N GLU A 113 22.69 3.43 -19.22
CA GLU A 113 23.35 3.91 -18.00
C GLU A 113 22.49 3.68 -16.77
N ALA A 114 21.17 3.96 -16.84
CA ALA A 114 20.23 3.66 -15.77
C ALA A 114 20.14 2.14 -15.52
N LEU A 115 20.10 1.33 -16.58
CA LEU A 115 20.10 -0.12 -16.48
C LEU A 115 21.41 -0.64 -15.88
N THR A 116 22.55 -0.09 -16.29
CA THR A 116 23.87 -0.45 -15.76
C THR A 116 23.99 -0.04 -14.30
N PHE A 117 23.49 1.14 -13.93
CA PHE A 117 23.47 1.62 -12.55
C PHE A 117 22.61 0.74 -11.66
N VAL A 118 21.39 0.42 -12.08
CA VAL A 118 20.49 -0.50 -11.33
C VAL A 118 21.14 -1.87 -11.16
N ARG A 119 21.77 -2.42 -12.21
CA ARG A 119 22.50 -3.69 -12.15
C ARG A 119 23.72 -3.61 -11.22
N SER A 120 24.54 -2.56 -11.32
CA SER A 120 25.72 -2.40 -10.47
C SER A 120 25.37 -2.23 -8.99
N GLN A 121 24.28 -1.55 -8.66
CA GLN A 121 23.80 -1.44 -7.28
C GLN A 121 23.28 -2.77 -6.77
N THR A 122 22.55 -3.52 -7.61
CA THR A 122 22.09 -4.86 -7.27
C THR A 122 23.27 -5.81 -7.05
N GLU A 123 24.29 -5.77 -7.90
CA GLU A 123 25.52 -6.56 -7.77
C GLU A 123 26.38 -6.14 -6.56
N ALA A 124 26.50 -4.84 -6.28
CA ALA A 124 27.22 -4.33 -5.10
C ALA A 124 26.55 -4.76 -3.78
N ILE A 125 25.23 -4.87 -3.77
CA ILE A 125 24.46 -5.34 -2.63
C ILE A 125 24.60 -6.86 -2.49
N LEU A 126 24.47 -7.60 -3.59
CA LEU A 126 24.74 -9.04 -3.64
C LEU A 126 26.17 -9.36 -3.21
N GLY A 127 27.16 -8.57 -3.66
CA GLY A 127 28.57 -8.70 -3.27
C GLY A 127 28.83 -8.46 -1.79
N LYS A 128 28.11 -7.55 -1.14
CA LYS A 128 28.20 -7.34 0.32
C LYS A 128 27.58 -8.46 1.14
N ILE A 129 26.60 -9.18 0.58
CA ILE A 129 25.94 -10.33 1.22
C ILE A 129 26.78 -11.60 1.06
N VAL A 130 27.44 -11.76 -0.09
CA VAL A 130 28.31 -12.93 -0.40
C VAL A 130 29.72 -12.75 0.20
N GLY A 131 30.14 -11.52 0.50
CA GLY A 131 31.54 -11.19 0.91
C GLY A 131 31.98 -11.69 2.28
N ASN A 132 31.17 -12.42 3.04
CA ASN A 132 31.57 -13.04 4.31
C ASN A 132 31.85 -14.57 4.21
N ASN A 133 31.79 -15.16 3.03
CA ASN A 133 32.20 -16.55 2.84
C ASN A 133 33.21 -16.69 1.69
N SER A 134 34.38 -17.19 2.03
CA SER A 134 35.52 -17.50 1.14
C SER A 134 35.09 -18.27 -0.11
N PHE A 135 35.56 -17.77 -1.27
CA PHE A 135 35.39 -18.41 -2.57
C PHE A 135 36.00 -19.83 -2.61
N GLY A 136 35.14 -20.82 -2.62
CA GLY A 136 35.46 -22.17 -3.13
C GLY A 136 34.74 -22.35 -4.48
N ASN A 137 35.42 -22.96 -5.44
CA ASN A 137 34.97 -23.21 -6.82
C ASN A 137 33.48 -23.53 -6.95
N ILE A 138 32.78 -22.78 -7.79
CA ILE A 138 31.38 -23.03 -8.12
C ILE A 138 31.30 -23.50 -9.58
N ASP A 139 31.39 -24.81 -9.77
CA ASP A 139 30.71 -25.50 -10.85
C ASP A 139 29.41 -26.08 -10.29
N GLY A 140 28.28 -25.50 -10.66
CA GLY A 140 26.97 -25.96 -10.23
C GLY A 140 26.01 -24.82 -9.88
N VAL A 141 25.48 -24.15 -10.90
CA VAL A 141 24.41 -23.15 -10.75
C VAL A 141 23.12 -23.83 -10.31
N THR A 142 22.85 -23.84 -9.02
CA THR A 142 21.47 -23.98 -8.51
C THR A 142 20.95 -22.58 -8.21
N ASN A 143 19.91 -22.16 -8.92
CA ASN A 143 19.18 -20.90 -8.75
C ASN A 143 18.52 -20.86 -7.36
N SER A 144 19.25 -20.43 -6.35
CA SER A 144 18.64 -19.91 -5.13
C SER A 144 18.73 -18.39 -5.19
N SER A 145 17.70 -17.75 -5.74
CA SER A 145 17.52 -16.29 -5.66
C SER A 145 17.24 -15.91 -4.21
N THR A 146 18.27 -15.58 -3.47
CA THR A 146 18.13 -14.89 -2.18
C THR A 146 17.58 -13.51 -2.46
N LEU A 147 16.28 -13.33 -2.22
CA LEU A 147 15.57 -12.05 -2.29
C LEU A 147 16.09 -11.14 -1.20
N VAL A 148 16.96 -10.20 -1.57
CA VAL A 148 17.34 -9.10 -0.67
C VAL A 148 16.21 -8.10 -0.66
N SER A 149 15.43 -8.06 0.40
CA SER A 149 14.39 -7.08 0.55
C SER A 149 14.91 -5.85 1.27
N PHE A 150 14.75 -4.71 0.62
CA PHE A 150 14.98 -3.41 1.22
C PHE A 150 13.74 -3.00 2.02
N ARG A 151 13.94 -2.67 3.30
CA ARG A 151 12.87 -2.12 4.13
C ARG A 151 12.89 -0.60 4.04
N PRO A 152 11.76 0.06 3.76
CA PRO A 152 11.67 1.51 3.88
C PRO A 152 11.97 1.90 5.33
N ARG A 153 12.60 3.06 5.52
CA ARG A 153 12.73 3.63 6.86
C ARG A 153 11.33 3.83 7.45
N LYS A 154 11.18 3.64 8.76
CA LYS A 154 9.89 3.78 9.47
C LYS A 154 9.14 5.08 9.11
N VAL A 155 9.86 6.17 8.94
CA VAL A 155 9.30 7.50 8.57
C VAL A 155 8.60 7.51 7.20
N TYR A 156 9.01 6.62 6.27
CA TYR A 156 8.46 6.53 4.91
C TYR A 156 7.61 5.27 4.71
N ALA A 157 7.35 4.52 5.76
CA ALA A 157 6.59 3.28 5.64
C ALA A 157 5.09 3.50 5.41
N GLY A 158 4.60 4.73 5.59
CA GLY A 158 3.18 5.05 5.59
C GLY A 158 2.54 4.78 6.95
N VAL A 159 1.22 4.67 6.95
CA VAL A 159 0.39 4.43 8.14
C VAL A 159 -0.63 3.33 7.90
N ILE A 160 -1.15 2.74 8.99
CA ILE A 160 -2.22 1.74 8.92
C ILE A 160 -3.50 2.35 9.48
N PHE A 161 -4.60 2.29 8.73
CA PHE A 161 -5.93 2.65 9.18
C PHE A 161 -6.67 1.40 9.67
N CYS A 162 -7.29 1.49 10.86
CA CYS A 162 -8.20 0.50 11.40
C CYS A 162 -9.59 1.15 11.53
N VAL A 163 -10.56 0.66 10.78
CA VAL A 163 -11.85 1.33 10.53
C VAL A 163 -13.00 0.45 10.99
N GLY A 164 -13.85 0.98 11.87
CA GLY A 164 -15.08 0.31 12.30
C GLY A 164 -14.82 -1.00 13.05
N GLY A 165 -15.60 -2.04 12.74
CA GLY A 165 -15.61 -3.31 13.46
C GLY A 165 -16.68 -3.36 14.56
N ARG A 166 -16.62 -4.37 15.43
CA ARG A 166 -17.50 -4.50 16.60
C ARG A 166 -16.77 -5.08 17.80
N GLY A 167 -17.23 -4.72 18.98
CA GLY A 167 -16.82 -5.31 20.25
C GLY A 167 -17.93 -6.14 20.89
N SER A 168 -17.81 -6.37 22.19
CA SER A 168 -18.77 -7.18 22.98
C SER A 168 -20.19 -6.58 23.06
N ARG A 169 -20.35 -5.28 22.87
CA ARG A 169 -21.65 -4.58 22.93
C ARG A 169 -22.45 -4.65 21.65
N LEU A 170 -22.12 -5.48 20.69
CA LEU A 170 -22.81 -5.72 19.41
C LEU A 170 -22.92 -4.51 18.47
N ASP A 171 -22.91 -3.28 18.95
CA ASP A 171 -23.00 -2.07 18.13
C ASP A 171 -21.75 -1.90 17.28
N PRO A 172 -21.87 -1.70 15.98
CA PRO A 172 -20.74 -1.42 15.11
C PRO A 172 -20.08 -0.09 15.43
N PHE A 173 -18.76 -0.07 15.38
CA PHE A 173 -18.00 1.14 15.67
C PHE A 173 -17.98 2.12 14.50
N LYS A 174 -18.04 3.41 14.83
CA LYS A 174 -17.72 4.51 13.90
C LYS A 174 -16.26 4.90 13.96
N SER A 175 -15.58 4.51 15.05
CA SER A 175 -14.20 4.95 15.33
C SER A 175 -13.22 4.47 14.27
N VAL A 176 -12.28 5.35 13.96
CA VAL A 176 -11.17 5.13 13.05
C VAL A 176 -9.88 5.44 13.80
N GLU A 177 -8.96 4.49 13.77
CA GLU A 177 -7.65 4.63 14.39
C GLU A 177 -6.54 4.50 13.34
N VAL A 178 -5.46 5.26 13.52
CA VAL A 178 -4.29 5.25 12.65
C VAL A 178 -3.06 4.86 13.45
N PHE A 179 -2.29 3.92 12.93
CA PHE A 179 -1.04 3.47 13.55
C PHE A 179 0.15 4.32 13.08
N ASP A 180 0.81 4.94 14.04
CA ASP A 180 2.12 5.56 13.88
C ASP A 180 3.21 4.55 14.23
N TRP A 181 3.88 4.05 13.21
CA TRP A 181 4.96 3.08 13.42
C TRP A 181 6.19 3.70 14.08
N LEU A 182 6.46 4.99 13.85
CA LEU A 182 7.65 5.64 14.41
C LEU A 182 7.60 5.66 15.94
N HIS A 183 6.43 6.04 16.48
CA HIS A 183 6.21 6.16 17.92
C HIS A 183 5.58 4.89 18.54
N ASN A 184 5.21 3.89 17.72
CA ASN A 184 4.52 2.67 18.12
C ASN A 184 3.25 2.98 18.92
N CYS A 185 2.37 3.81 18.38
CA CYS A 185 1.10 4.19 19.03
C CYS A 185 -0.02 4.31 18.01
N TRP A 186 -1.26 4.25 18.51
CA TRP A 186 -2.48 4.45 17.72
C TRP A 186 -3.11 5.79 18.08
N HIS A 187 -3.58 6.50 17.07
CA HIS A 187 -4.25 7.79 17.21
C HIS A 187 -5.67 7.67 16.68
N GLN A 188 -6.64 8.25 17.40
CA GLN A 188 -7.99 8.41 16.91
C GLN A 188 -8.08 9.59 15.92
N ILE A 189 -8.87 9.39 14.84
CA ILE A 189 -9.14 10.43 13.85
C ILE A 189 -10.66 10.57 13.65
N CYS A 190 -11.07 11.36 12.64
CA CYS A 190 -12.48 11.59 12.32
C CYS A 190 -13.25 10.27 12.12
N GLU A 191 -14.41 10.17 12.77
CA GLU A 191 -15.26 8.99 12.74
C GLU A 191 -16.04 8.84 11.42
N LEU A 192 -16.41 7.60 11.09
CA LEU A 192 -17.40 7.29 10.06
C LEU A 192 -18.75 7.95 10.38
N LYS A 193 -19.52 8.28 9.36
CA LYS A 193 -20.91 8.72 9.50
C LYS A 193 -21.80 7.60 10.07
N ILE A 194 -21.57 6.37 9.60
CA ILE A 194 -22.32 5.18 10.00
C ILE A 194 -21.37 4.15 10.60
N GLY A 195 -21.74 3.56 11.76
CA GLY A 195 -20.99 2.44 12.34
C GLY A 195 -21.02 1.24 11.39
N ARG A 196 -19.89 0.56 11.18
CA ARG A 196 -19.77 -0.55 10.22
C ARG A 196 -18.98 -1.71 10.81
N ARG A 197 -19.57 -2.90 10.86
CA ARG A 197 -18.86 -4.15 11.13
C ARG A 197 -18.72 -4.97 9.85
N HIS A 198 -17.70 -5.81 9.74
CA HIS A 198 -17.38 -6.61 8.55
C HIS A 198 -17.36 -5.76 7.27
N VAL A 199 -16.76 -4.60 7.38
CA VAL A 199 -16.60 -3.58 6.35
C VAL A 199 -15.37 -3.87 5.50
N GLY A 200 -15.47 -3.66 4.19
CA GLY A 200 -14.31 -3.64 3.30
C GLY A 200 -13.63 -2.28 3.35
N VAL A 201 -12.31 -2.26 3.59
CA VAL A 201 -11.55 -1.01 3.63
C VAL A 201 -10.34 -1.09 2.72
N ILE A 202 -10.12 -0.05 1.94
CA ILE A 202 -8.98 0.03 1.03
C ILE A 202 -8.52 1.47 0.85
N CYS A 203 -7.22 1.63 0.64
CA CYS A 203 -6.62 2.90 0.24
C CYS A 203 -6.34 2.91 -1.27
N VAL A 204 -6.77 3.97 -1.96
CA VAL A 204 -6.43 4.21 -3.36
C VAL A 204 -5.99 5.67 -3.50
N GLY A 205 -4.76 5.88 -3.91
CA GLY A 205 -4.13 7.20 -3.88
C GLY A 205 -4.03 7.73 -2.44
N SER A 206 -4.58 8.91 -2.18
CA SER A 206 -4.65 9.54 -0.84
C SER A 206 -6.02 9.34 -0.15
N ARG A 207 -6.86 8.44 -0.64
CA ARG A 207 -8.23 8.26 -0.16
C ARG A 207 -8.43 6.88 0.45
N ILE A 208 -9.15 6.84 1.57
CA ILE A 208 -9.59 5.61 2.24
C ILE A 208 -11.06 5.40 1.95
N TYR A 209 -11.42 4.23 1.48
CA TYR A 209 -12.81 3.84 1.19
C TYR A 209 -13.27 2.80 2.19
N ALA A 210 -14.41 3.07 2.87
CA ALA A 210 -15.14 2.14 3.73
C ALA A 210 -16.40 1.68 2.99
N ILE A 211 -16.44 0.41 2.63
CA ILE A 211 -17.39 -0.14 1.65
C ILE A 211 -18.29 -1.17 2.34
N GLY A 212 -19.60 -0.97 2.27
CA GLY A 212 -20.62 -1.89 2.78
C GLY A 212 -20.47 -2.20 4.27
N GLY A 213 -20.64 -3.46 4.64
CA GLY A 213 -20.67 -3.91 6.03
C GLY A 213 -22.08 -4.04 6.59
N HIS A 214 -22.23 -3.91 7.92
CA HIS A 214 -23.51 -3.99 8.64
C HIS A 214 -23.52 -2.94 9.76
N ASP A 215 -24.60 -2.18 9.88
CA ASP A 215 -24.72 -1.06 10.84
C ASP A 215 -25.32 -1.44 12.20
N GLY A 216 -25.58 -2.74 12.41
CA GLY A 216 -26.28 -3.28 13.58
C GLY A 216 -27.72 -3.67 13.28
N THR A 217 -28.35 -3.02 12.29
CA THR A 217 -29.74 -3.24 11.87
C THR A 217 -29.84 -3.85 10.47
N GLU A 218 -29.06 -3.35 9.50
CA GLU A 218 -29.13 -3.81 8.12
C GLU A 218 -27.75 -3.94 7.45
N HIS A 219 -27.71 -4.72 6.38
CA HIS A 219 -26.55 -4.79 5.47
C HIS A 219 -26.45 -3.52 4.65
N LEU A 220 -25.24 -3.06 4.44
CA LEU A 220 -24.98 -1.80 3.77
C LEU A 220 -24.52 -2.01 2.34
N SER A 221 -25.03 -1.18 1.41
CA SER A 221 -24.44 -0.94 0.11
C SER A 221 -23.67 0.40 0.08
N SER A 222 -23.90 1.27 1.08
CA SER A 222 -23.29 2.59 1.14
C SER A 222 -21.76 2.52 1.24
N VAL A 223 -21.11 3.53 0.67
CA VAL A 223 -19.67 3.68 0.64
C VAL A 223 -19.30 5.07 1.14
N GLU A 224 -18.42 5.12 2.12
CA GLU A 224 -17.83 6.35 2.60
C GLU A 224 -16.38 6.45 2.15
N CYS A 225 -15.95 7.65 1.77
CA CYS A 225 -14.61 7.96 1.33
C CYS A 225 -14.04 9.06 2.23
N LEU A 226 -12.90 8.80 2.85
CA LEU A 226 -12.10 9.77 3.57
C LEU A 226 -11.04 10.33 2.62
N ASP A 227 -11.02 11.64 2.44
CA ASP A 227 -9.83 12.33 1.98
C ASP A 227 -8.98 12.67 3.20
N VAL A 228 -7.79 12.10 3.28
CA VAL A 228 -6.92 12.24 4.46
C VAL A 228 -6.56 13.71 4.74
N LYS A 229 -6.50 14.54 3.69
CA LYS A 229 -6.16 15.96 3.82
C LYS A 229 -7.35 16.82 4.26
N GLU A 230 -8.57 16.45 3.86
CA GLU A 230 -9.80 17.16 4.20
C GLU A 230 -10.38 16.71 5.54
N GLU A 231 -9.86 15.62 6.12
CA GLU A 231 -10.25 15.06 7.42
C GLU A 231 -11.76 14.78 7.54
N SER A 232 -12.39 14.51 6.45
CA SER A 232 -13.84 14.32 6.41
C SER A 232 -14.27 13.15 5.57
N TRP A 233 -15.18 12.35 6.12
CA TRP A 233 -15.84 11.28 5.39
C TRP A 233 -16.99 11.83 4.54
N ARG A 234 -17.03 11.49 3.27
CA ARG A 234 -18.11 11.81 2.35
C ARG A 234 -18.68 10.55 1.73
N ASP A 235 -19.98 10.61 1.42
CA ASP A 235 -20.63 9.52 0.70
C ASP A 235 -20.22 9.56 -0.79
N VAL A 236 -19.98 8.39 -1.34
CA VAL A 236 -19.80 8.18 -2.78
C VAL A 236 -20.82 7.16 -3.27
N ALA A 237 -20.85 6.84 -4.57
CA ALA A 237 -21.86 5.94 -5.12
C ALA A 237 -21.89 4.60 -4.36
N PRO A 238 -23.08 4.15 -3.93
CA PRO A 238 -23.23 2.87 -3.26
C PRO A 238 -23.08 1.70 -4.23
N MET A 239 -22.70 0.52 -3.72
CA MET A 239 -22.77 -0.75 -4.46
C MET A 239 -24.22 -1.06 -4.89
N ASN A 240 -24.36 -1.89 -5.91
CA ASN A 240 -25.68 -2.38 -6.33
C ASN A 240 -26.28 -3.38 -5.35
N VAL A 241 -25.43 -4.14 -4.63
CA VAL A 241 -25.86 -5.16 -3.69
C VAL A 241 -25.41 -4.82 -2.26
N ARG A 242 -26.34 -4.84 -1.30
CA ARG A 242 -26.06 -4.72 0.12
C ARG A 242 -25.33 -5.98 0.60
N ARG A 243 -24.19 -5.84 1.25
CA ARG A 243 -23.40 -6.99 1.72
C ARG A 243 -22.45 -6.63 2.85
N ARG A 244 -22.21 -7.61 3.74
CA ARG A 244 -21.16 -7.60 4.75
C ARG A 244 -20.13 -8.71 4.46
N GLY A 245 -18.96 -8.64 5.08
CA GLY A 245 -17.96 -9.70 4.96
C GLY A 245 -17.49 -9.97 3.53
N MET A 246 -17.63 -8.96 2.63
CA MET A 246 -16.92 -8.95 1.38
C MET A 246 -15.49 -8.50 1.63
N ALA A 247 -14.60 -8.84 0.72
CA ALA A 247 -13.29 -8.24 0.65
C ALA A 247 -13.21 -7.22 -0.48
N VAL A 248 -12.25 -6.33 -0.37
CA VAL A 248 -11.98 -5.31 -1.39
C VAL A 248 -10.54 -5.40 -1.89
N GLY A 249 -10.36 -5.15 -3.16
CA GLY A 249 -9.05 -5.08 -3.80
C GLY A 249 -9.02 -3.95 -4.83
N ALA A 250 -7.86 -3.39 -5.12
CA ALA A 250 -7.71 -2.35 -6.14
C ALA A 250 -6.82 -2.83 -7.29
N LEU A 251 -7.19 -2.50 -8.52
CA LEU A 251 -6.38 -2.66 -9.71
C LEU A 251 -6.36 -1.31 -10.46
N GLY A 252 -5.24 -0.64 -10.44
CA GLY A 252 -5.15 0.75 -10.90
C GLY A 252 -6.09 1.66 -10.11
N ASP A 253 -6.88 2.46 -10.79
CA ASP A 253 -7.86 3.38 -10.19
C ASP A 253 -9.25 2.74 -9.97
N ALA A 254 -9.38 1.42 -10.05
CA ALA A 254 -10.63 0.73 -9.83
C ALA A 254 -10.61 -0.09 -8.54
N ILE A 255 -11.71 -0.04 -7.77
CA ILE A 255 -11.93 -0.85 -6.58
C ILE A 255 -12.89 -1.99 -6.91
N TYR A 256 -12.62 -3.18 -6.41
CA TYR A 256 -13.45 -4.36 -6.59
C TYR A 256 -13.98 -4.82 -5.23
N ALA A 257 -15.31 -4.95 -5.11
CA ALA A 257 -15.99 -5.58 -3.99
C ALA A 257 -16.29 -7.03 -4.36
N VAL A 258 -15.68 -7.96 -3.65
CA VAL A 258 -15.66 -9.39 -4.01
C VAL A 258 -16.42 -10.20 -2.98
N GLY A 259 -17.44 -10.96 -3.40
CA GLY A 259 -18.19 -11.85 -2.56
C GLY A 259 -18.97 -11.13 -1.46
N GLY A 260 -18.90 -11.67 -0.25
CA GLY A 260 -19.68 -11.22 0.90
C GLY A 260 -20.93 -12.07 1.14
N LEU A 261 -21.76 -11.61 2.07
CA LEU A 261 -22.99 -12.31 2.46
C LEU A 261 -24.05 -11.33 2.95
N ASP A 262 -25.29 -11.80 2.92
CA ASP A 262 -26.42 -11.29 3.70
C ASP A 262 -26.86 -12.33 4.75
N ASP A 263 -28.08 -12.20 5.29
CA ASP A 263 -28.59 -13.14 6.30
C ASP A 263 -29.03 -14.51 5.74
N GLN A 264 -29.14 -14.63 4.42
CA GLN A 264 -29.62 -15.83 3.75
C GLN A 264 -28.57 -16.47 2.85
N ASN A 265 -27.70 -15.68 2.23
CA ASN A 265 -26.83 -16.13 1.15
C ASN A 265 -25.40 -15.64 1.28
N CYS A 266 -24.46 -16.48 0.83
CA CYS A 266 -23.13 -16.05 0.46
C CYS A 266 -23.09 -15.73 -1.04
N TYR A 267 -22.38 -14.66 -1.40
CA TYR A 267 -22.34 -14.14 -2.78
C TYR A 267 -21.11 -14.61 -3.55
N ARG A 268 -21.32 -14.90 -4.84
CA ARG A 268 -20.25 -15.02 -5.83
C ARG A 268 -20.04 -13.73 -6.60
N ALA A 269 -20.98 -12.80 -6.47
CA ALA A 269 -21.02 -11.56 -7.22
C ALA A 269 -19.82 -10.66 -6.92
N VAL A 270 -19.32 -10.02 -7.97
CA VAL A 270 -18.22 -9.07 -7.91
C VAL A 270 -18.62 -7.78 -8.60
N GLU A 271 -18.43 -6.66 -7.92
CA GLU A 271 -18.68 -5.34 -8.47
C GLU A 271 -17.36 -4.54 -8.56
N ARG A 272 -17.19 -3.81 -9.65
CA ARG A 272 -16.08 -2.90 -9.89
C ARG A 272 -16.57 -1.46 -9.77
N TYR A 273 -15.89 -0.69 -8.95
CA TYR A 273 -16.11 0.75 -8.80
C TYR A 273 -15.10 1.52 -9.64
N ASP A 274 -15.61 2.37 -10.51
CA ASP A 274 -14.84 3.36 -11.23
C ASP A 274 -14.81 4.66 -10.41
N ILE A 275 -13.62 5.03 -9.93
CA ILE A 275 -13.46 6.18 -9.04
C ILE A 275 -13.75 7.50 -9.79
N GLN A 276 -13.42 7.58 -11.07
CA GLN A 276 -13.59 8.80 -11.86
C GLN A 276 -15.06 9.01 -12.23
N GLU A 277 -15.73 7.93 -12.67
CA GLU A 277 -17.13 7.97 -13.05
C GLU A 277 -18.08 7.90 -11.84
N ASN A 278 -17.55 7.60 -10.63
CA ASN A 278 -18.32 7.37 -9.41
C ASN A 278 -19.46 6.35 -9.63
N LEU A 279 -19.14 5.20 -10.23
CA LEU A 279 -20.13 4.20 -10.66
C LEU A 279 -19.65 2.78 -10.35
N TRP A 280 -20.57 1.96 -9.81
CA TRP A 280 -20.39 0.51 -9.65
C TRP A 280 -20.96 -0.25 -10.84
N VAL A 281 -20.20 -1.17 -11.39
CA VAL A 281 -20.62 -2.09 -12.46
C VAL A 281 -20.31 -3.52 -12.07
N GLN A 282 -21.20 -4.45 -12.43
CA GLN A 282 -20.97 -5.86 -12.21
C GLN A 282 -19.92 -6.37 -13.20
N VAL A 283 -19.00 -7.22 -12.70
CA VAL A 283 -18.03 -7.95 -13.52
C VAL A 283 -18.27 -9.46 -13.35
N ALA A 284 -17.40 -10.31 -13.92
CA ALA A 284 -17.59 -11.76 -13.82
C ALA A 284 -17.65 -12.23 -12.37
N ASP A 285 -18.63 -13.07 -12.08
CA ASP A 285 -18.80 -13.72 -10.80
C ASP A 285 -17.69 -14.75 -10.53
N MET A 286 -17.34 -14.95 -9.25
CA MET A 286 -16.51 -16.09 -8.81
C MET A 286 -17.20 -17.41 -9.13
N THR A 287 -16.44 -18.49 -9.19
CA THR A 287 -17.01 -19.84 -9.39
C THR A 287 -17.73 -20.33 -8.12
N THR A 288 -17.24 -19.92 -6.95
CA THR A 288 -17.77 -20.32 -5.64
C THR A 288 -18.28 -19.08 -4.87
N PRO A 289 -19.46 -19.13 -4.21
CA PRO A 289 -19.87 -18.06 -3.31
C PRO A 289 -18.94 -18.02 -2.09
N ARG A 290 -18.57 -16.80 -1.64
CA ARG A 290 -17.59 -16.61 -0.57
C ARG A 290 -18.00 -15.46 0.34
N GLY A 291 -18.54 -15.75 1.52
CA GLY A 291 -18.72 -14.80 2.61
C GLY A 291 -17.49 -14.81 3.52
N GLY A 292 -17.08 -13.65 4.07
CA GLY A 292 -15.84 -13.57 4.86
C GLY A 292 -14.59 -13.96 4.06
N VAL A 293 -14.59 -13.69 2.77
CA VAL A 293 -13.46 -13.90 1.86
C VAL A 293 -12.36 -12.89 2.14
N ALA A 294 -11.12 -13.25 1.87
CA ALA A 294 -10.00 -12.32 1.83
C ALA A 294 -9.54 -12.08 0.38
N VAL A 295 -9.13 -10.85 0.05
CA VAL A 295 -8.69 -10.49 -1.31
C VAL A 295 -7.40 -9.71 -1.28
N ALA A 296 -6.50 -10.06 -2.18
CA ALA A 296 -5.27 -9.30 -2.43
C ALA A 296 -5.08 -9.08 -3.93
N ALA A 297 -4.41 -7.99 -4.29
CA ALA A 297 -4.07 -7.65 -5.66
C ALA A 297 -2.57 -7.88 -5.91
N TYR A 298 -2.24 -8.65 -6.94
CA TYR A 298 -0.86 -8.92 -7.33
C TYR A 298 -0.75 -9.07 -8.84
N ASP A 299 0.25 -8.45 -9.42
CA ASP A 299 0.55 -8.52 -10.86
C ASP A 299 -0.68 -8.31 -11.76
N GLY A 300 -1.44 -7.23 -11.47
CA GLY A 300 -2.64 -6.85 -12.23
C GLY A 300 -3.82 -7.81 -12.09
N LYS A 301 -3.81 -8.71 -11.11
CA LYS A 301 -4.87 -9.70 -10.85
C LYS A 301 -5.34 -9.64 -9.40
N LEU A 302 -6.60 -10.07 -9.15
CA LEU A 302 -7.11 -10.26 -7.80
C LEU A 302 -7.05 -11.73 -7.42
N TYR A 303 -6.79 -11.98 -6.15
CA TYR A 303 -6.75 -13.32 -5.56
C TYR A 303 -7.77 -13.36 -4.43
N ALA A 304 -8.81 -14.19 -4.59
CA ALA A 304 -9.84 -14.45 -3.59
C ALA A 304 -9.48 -15.73 -2.81
N ILE A 305 -9.30 -15.58 -1.51
CA ILE A 305 -8.74 -16.61 -0.64
C ILE A 305 -9.78 -17.03 0.38
N GLY A 306 -10.11 -18.33 0.42
CA GLY A 306 -11.03 -18.91 1.38
C GLY A 306 -12.43 -18.31 1.37
N GLY A 307 -12.93 -17.98 2.54
CA GLY A 307 -14.31 -17.55 2.80
C GLY A 307 -15.20 -18.72 3.22
N ASN A 308 -16.52 -18.47 3.33
CA ASN A 308 -17.54 -19.46 3.63
C ASN A 308 -18.53 -19.55 2.48
N SER A 309 -18.86 -20.78 2.07
CA SER A 309 -19.78 -21.05 0.94
C SER A 309 -21.27 -20.84 1.27
N GLY A 310 -21.58 -20.62 2.54
CA GLY A 310 -22.93 -20.68 3.11
C GLY A 310 -23.17 -21.97 3.90
N THR A 311 -22.32 -22.99 3.72
CA THR A 311 -22.41 -24.28 4.43
C THR A 311 -21.15 -24.61 5.22
N HIS A 312 -19.99 -24.22 4.74
CA HIS A 312 -18.69 -24.51 5.38
C HIS A 312 -17.62 -23.51 4.93
N SER A 313 -16.60 -23.37 5.74
CA SER A 313 -15.40 -22.59 5.42
C SER A 313 -14.60 -23.26 4.32
N LEU A 314 -13.91 -22.47 3.51
CA LEU A 314 -13.26 -22.91 2.28
C LEU A 314 -11.74 -22.88 2.40
N GLU A 315 -11.08 -23.93 1.91
CA GLU A 315 -9.66 -23.95 1.59
C GLU A 315 -9.38 -23.48 0.15
N THR A 316 -10.41 -23.43 -0.69
CA THR A 316 -10.27 -23.11 -2.12
C THR A 316 -9.98 -21.64 -2.35
N CYS A 317 -9.23 -21.36 -3.42
CA CYS A 317 -8.82 -20.02 -3.81
C CYS A 317 -9.04 -19.81 -5.32
N GLU A 318 -9.31 -18.58 -5.70
CA GLU A 318 -9.54 -18.20 -7.10
C GLU A 318 -8.75 -16.94 -7.47
N LYS A 319 -8.37 -16.84 -8.73
CA LYS A 319 -7.67 -15.69 -9.30
C LYS A 319 -8.52 -15.07 -10.40
N TYR A 320 -8.69 -13.76 -10.37
CA TYR A 320 -9.38 -12.95 -11.37
C TYR A 320 -8.41 -12.28 -12.32
N ASP A 321 -8.65 -12.44 -13.60
CA ASP A 321 -7.97 -11.71 -14.66
C ASP A 321 -8.92 -10.65 -15.23
N PRO A 322 -8.66 -9.35 -15.02
CA PRO A 322 -9.56 -8.28 -15.47
C PRO A 322 -9.59 -8.11 -17.00
N ILE A 323 -8.52 -8.52 -17.71
CA ILE A 323 -8.46 -8.45 -19.17
C ILE A 323 -9.39 -9.50 -19.77
N LEU A 324 -9.37 -10.70 -19.20
CA LEU A 324 -10.23 -11.81 -19.65
C LEU A 324 -11.62 -11.77 -19.02
N ASN A 325 -11.82 -10.90 -18.02
CA ASN A 325 -13.02 -10.85 -17.17
C ASN A 325 -13.40 -12.25 -16.67
N LYS A 326 -12.44 -12.99 -16.07
CA LYS A 326 -12.64 -14.40 -15.71
C LYS A 326 -11.92 -14.77 -14.43
N TRP A 327 -12.60 -15.57 -13.60
CA TRP A 327 -12.04 -16.24 -12.44
C TRP A 327 -11.51 -17.65 -12.81
N THR A 328 -10.40 -18.03 -12.21
CA THR A 328 -9.77 -19.36 -12.36
C THR A 328 -9.26 -19.84 -11.01
N SER A 329 -9.44 -21.14 -10.73
CA SER A 329 -8.93 -21.75 -9.51
C SER A 329 -7.41 -21.74 -9.45
N ILE A 330 -6.86 -21.58 -8.25
CA ILE A 330 -5.45 -21.77 -7.92
C ILE A 330 -5.33 -22.83 -6.83
N ALA A 331 -4.11 -23.21 -6.44
CA ALA A 331 -3.89 -24.20 -5.39
C ALA A 331 -4.67 -23.86 -4.11
N PRO A 332 -5.34 -24.84 -3.48
CA PRO A 332 -6.03 -24.63 -2.22
C PRO A 332 -5.05 -24.49 -1.05
N MET A 333 -5.47 -23.80 0.00
CA MET A 333 -4.79 -23.75 1.29
C MET A 333 -4.81 -25.14 1.97
N LYS A 334 -4.00 -25.31 2.98
CA LYS A 334 -4.04 -26.50 3.85
C LYS A 334 -5.25 -26.47 4.79
N ASN A 335 -5.56 -25.28 5.35
CA ASN A 335 -6.65 -25.11 6.29
C ASN A 335 -7.80 -24.32 5.66
N ARG A 336 -9.04 -24.71 5.99
CA ARG A 336 -10.24 -23.92 5.67
C ARG A 336 -10.24 -22.64 6.48
N ARG A 337 -10.57 -21.51 5.84
CA ARG A 337 -10.57 -20.21 6.52
C ARG A 337 -11.64 -19.28 5.99
N ALA A 338 -12.48 -18.79 6.89
CA ALA A 338 -13.37 -17.66 6.65
C ALA A 338 -13.00 -16.51 7.60
N GLY A 339 -13.16 -15.25 7.19
CA GLY A 339 -12.81 -14.10 8.02
C GLY A 339 -11.34 -14.03 8.41
N SER A 340 -10.46 -14.57 7.56
CA SER A 340 -9.01 -14.37 7.63
C SER A 340 -8.63 -13.04 6.99
N GLY A 341 -7.45 -12.53 7.32
CA GLY A 341 -6.85 -11.41 6.62
C GLY A 341 -5.71 -11.84 5.72
N VAL A 342 -5.40 -11.03 4.71
CA VAL A 342 -4.29 -11.28 3.77
C VAL A 342 -3.38 -10.08 3.62
N ALA A 343 -2.12 -10.34 3.33
CA ALA A 343 -1.13 -9.34 2.99
C ALA A 343 -0.16 -9.88 1.94
N ILE A 344 0.47 -8.99 1.18
CA ILE A 344 1.50 -9.37 0.20
C ILE A 344 2.82 -8.75 0.60
N ILE A 345 3.87 -9.57 0.62
CA ILE A 345 5.26 -9.11 0.74
C ILE A 345 6.10 -9.85 -0.31
N GLY A 346 6.68 -9.07 -1.23
CA GLY A 346 7.45 -9.60 -2.33
C GLY A 346 6.63 -10.57 -3.20
N PRO A 347 7.16 -11.77 -3.52
CA PRO A 347 6.48 -12.74 -4.38
C PRO A 347 5.52 -13.67 -3.61
N TYR A 348 5.12 -13.30 -2.39
CA TYR A 348 4.29 -14.13 -1.53
C TYR A 348 3.04 -13.41 -1.05
N LEU A 349 1.92 -14.15 -1.08
CA LEU A 349 0.68 -13.79 -0.37
C LEU A 349 0.65 -14.57 0.95
N TYR A 350 0.32 -13.87 2.01
CA TYR A 350 0.19 -14.42 3.36
C TYR A 350 -1.27 -14.39 3.77
N VAL A 351 -1.78 -15.50 4.33
CA VAL A 351 -3.11 -15.59 4.94
C VAL A 351 -2.96 -15.84 6.43
N ILE A 352 -3.68 -15.06 7.23
CA ILE A 352 -3.47 -14.98 8.67
C ILE A 352 -4.81 -15.25 9.39
N GLY A 353 -4.83 -16.22 10.30
CA GLY A 353 -5.98 -16.53 11.15
C GLY A 353 -7.26 -16.92 10.40
N GLY A 354 -8.39 -16.42 10.86
CA GLY A 354 -9.73 -16.76 10.36
C GLY A 354 -10.44 -17.79 11.22
N PHE A 355 -11.51 -18.40 10.71
CA PHE A 355 -12.30 -19.48 11.30
C PHE A 355 -12.35 -20.68 10.36
N ASP A 356 -12.35 -21.90 10.92
CA ASP A 356 -12.43 -23.15 10.16
C ASP A 356 -13.82 -23.81 10.13
N ASP A 357 -14.80 -23.35 10.74
CA ASP A 357 -16.16 -23.78 11.05
C ASP A 357 -16.35 -24.01 12.56
N ASP A 358 -15.35 -24.54 13.25
CA ASP A 358 -15.43 -24.90 14.67
C ASP A 358 -14.85 -23.80 15.57
N SER A 359 -13.75 -23.20 15.17
CA SER A 359 -12.98 -22.27 16.02
C SER A 359 -12.16 -21.23 15.23
N PRO A 360 -11.78 -20.12 15.87
CA PRO A 360 -10.81 -19.21 15.31
C PRO A 360 -9.41 -19.85 15.26
N LEU A 361 -8.65 -19.47 14.26
CA LEU A 361 -7.34 -20.05 13.96
C LEU A 361 -6.20 -19.13 14.39
N SER A 362 -5.12 -19.72 14.92
CA SER A 362 -3.82 -19.06 15.05
C SER A 362 -2.90 -19.36 13.88
N THR A 363 -3.20 -20.39 13.08
CA THR A 363 -2.36 -20.83 11.97
C THR A 363 -2.31 -19.81 10.85
N CYS A 364 -1.15 -19.74 10.20
CA CYS A 364 -0.87 -18.84 9.08
C CYS A 364 -0.24 -19.63 7.92
N GLU A 365 -0.52 -19.21 6.69
CA GLU A 365 0.05 -19.84 5.50
C GLU A 365 0.55 -18.76 4.53
N ARG A 366 1.55 -19.08 3.72
CA ARG A 366 2.00 -18.26 2.60
C ARG A 366 1.86 -18.97 1.28
N TYR A 367 1.45 -18.25 0.27
CA TYR A 367 1.32 -18.71 -1.12
C TYR A 367 2.45 -18.14 -1.98
N SER A 368 3.11 -18.99 -2.75
CA SER A 368 4.08 -18.60 -3.77
C SER A 368 3.37 -18.40 -5.10
N PHE A 369 3.37 -17.16 -5.63
CA PHE A 369 2.77 -16.88 -6.94
C PHE A 369 3.47 -17.62 -8.07
N ALA A 370 4.78 -17.83 -7.97
CA ALA A 370 5.58 -18.52 -8.98
C ALA A 370 5.36 -20.05 -8.98
N GLU A 371 5.28 -20.65 -7.79
CA GLU A 371 5.18 -22.10 -7.63
C GLU A 371 3.73 -22.59 -7.59
N ASN A 372 2.76 -21.72 -7.35
CA ASN A 372 1.35 -22.06 -7.10
C ASN A 372 1.21 -23.06 -5.94
N VAL A 373 1.90 -22.83 -4.81
CA VAL A 373 1.92 -23.71 -3.64
C VAL A 373 1.77 -22.92 -2.36
N TRP A 374 1.02 -23.46 -1.38
CA TRP A 374 0.91 -22.96 -0.02
C TRP A 374 1.91 -23.67 0.90
N LYS A 375 2.46 -22.89 1.86
CA LYS A 375 3.34 -23.40 2.94
C LYS A 375 2.90 -22.76 4.25
N GLU A 376 2.88 -23.54 5.32
CA GLU A 376 2.65 -23.02 6.67
C GLU A 376 3.83 -22.12 7.09
N ILE A 377 3.51 -21.11 7.87
CA ILE A 377 4.47 -20.22 8.53
C ILE A 377 4.18 -20.18 10.04
N GLU A 378 5.02 -19.49 10.79
CA GLU A 378 4.85 -19.33 12.23
C GLU A 378 3.43 -18.85 12.59
N PRO A 379 2.73 -19.53 13.51
CA PRO A 379 1.39 -19.16 13.92
C PRO A 379 1.40 -17.90 14.80
N LEU A 380 0.25 -17.21 14.83
CA LEU A 380 -0.02 -16.13 15.78
C LEU A 380 0.11 -16.62 17.24
N SER A 381 0.39 -15.71 18.17
CA SER A 381 0.44 -16.00 19.61
C SER A 381 -0.92 -16.44 20.16
N CYS A 382 -2.02 -15.96 19.57
CA CYS A 382 -3.39 -16.38 19.87
C CYS A 382 -4.23 -16.52 18.60
N ALA A 383 -5.30 -17.30 18.67
CA ALA A 383 -6.26 -17.44 17.58
C ALA A 383 -6.98 -16.10 17.30
N ARG A 384 -7.21 -15.77 16.02
CA ARG A 384 -7.85 -14.52 15.61
C ARG A 384 -8.80 -14.76 14.44
N GLY A 385 -10.09 -14.81 14.72
CA GLY A 385 -11.14 -14.77 13.70
C GLY A 385 -11.61 -13.34 13.44
N GLY A 386 -11.93 -12.99 12.18
CA GLY A 386 -12.30 -11.63 11.81
C GLY A 386 -11.18 -10.62 12.06
N VAL A 387 -9.95 -11.04 11.87
CA VAL A 387 -8.73 -10.26 12.05
C VAL A 387 -8.52 -9.29 10.89
N GLY A 388 -8.13 -8.06 11.18
CA GLY A 388 -7.65 -7.11 10.18
C GLY A 388 -6.17 -7.35 9.88
N VAL A 389 -5.80 -7.46 8.59
CA VAL A 389 -4.41 -7.72 8.20
C VAL A 389 -3.98 -6.77 7.09
N THR A 390 -2.78 -6.27 7.20
CA THR A 390 -2.13 -5.48 6.14
C THR A 390 -0.61 -5.62 6.21
N ALA A 391 0.06 -5.21 5.15
CA ALA A 391 1.52 -5.11 5.14
C ALA A 391 1.96 -3.64 5.15
N MET A 392 3.00 -3.34 5.93
CA MET A 392 3.64 -2.04 5.96
C MET A 392 5.14 -2.21 6.26
N GLY A 393 5.98 -1.53 5.51
CA GLY A 393 7.43 -1.52 5.75
C GLY A 393 8.10 -2.90 5.74
N GLY A 394 7.59 -3.84 4.92
CA GLY A 394 8.11 -5.20 4.82
C GLY A 394 7.70 -6.13 5.97
N ARG A 395 6.73 -5.73 6.80
CA ARG A 395 6.14 -6.53 7.87
C ARG A 395 4.65 -6.71 7.68
N ILE A 396 4.10 -7.79 8.24
CA ILE A 396 2.67 -8.09 8.29
C ILE A 396 2.15 -7.71 9.67
N PHE A 397 1.01 -7.07 9.72
CA PHE A 397 0.33 -6.66 10.94
C PHE A 397 -1.02 -7.37 11.04
N ALA A 398 -1.24 -8.07 12.16
CA ALA A 398 -2.51 -8.71 12.53
C ALA A 398 -3.16 -7.90 13.67
N ILE A 399 -4.33 -7.32 13.39
CA ILE A 399 -4.95 -6.30 14.23
C ILE A 399 -6.29 -6.80 14.75
N GLY A 400 -6.44 -6.85 16.06
CA GLY A 400 -7.69 -7.26 16.71
C GLY A 400 -8.11 -8.69 16.38
N GLY A 401 -9.40 -8.89 16.17
CA GLY A 401 -10.01 -10.20 15.96
C GLY A 401 -10.74 -10.73 17.20
N HIS A 402 -11.11 -12.00 17.18
CA HIS A 402 -11.82 -12.72 18.24
C HIS A 402 -11.20 -14.10 18.47
N ASP A 403 -10.93 -14.47 19.72
CA ASP A 403 -10.23 -15.72 20.11
C ASP A 403 -11.15 -16.84 20.59
N SER A 404 -12.45 -16.80 20.32
CA SER A 404 -13.58 -17.58 20.81
C SER A 404 -14.19 -17.05 22.12
N HIS A 405 -13.41 -16.40 22.98
CA HIS A 405 -13.86 -15.91 24.27
C HIS A 405 -13.99 -14.39 24.29
N ASN A 406 -13.00 -13.72 23.68
CA ASN A 406 -12.87 -12.27 23.77
C ASN A 406 -12.63 -11.62 22.41
N TYR A 407 -13.15 -10.41 22.26
CA TYR A 407 -12.65 -9.49 21.26
C TYR A 407 -11.27 -8.98 21.66
N LEU A 408 -10.37 -8.88 20.71
CA LEU A 408 -8.99 -8.51 20.93
C LEU A 408 -8.72 -7.04 20.56
N ASN A 409 -7.90 -6.39 21.33
CA ASN A 409 -7.29 -5.10 20.97
C ASN A 409 -5.78 -5.23 20.70
N THR A 410 -5.21 -6.40 20.93
CA THR A 410 -3.80 -6.67 20.68
C THR A 410 -3.49 -6.67 19.19
N VAL A 411 -2.27 -6.24 18.88
CA VAL A 411 -1.72 -6.20 17.53
C VAL A 411 -0.41 -6.95 17.49
N GLU A 412 -0.26 -7.84 16.54
CA GLU A 412 0.98 -8.58 16.32
C GLU A 412 1.60 -8.21 14.97
N ALA A 413 2.92 -8.10 14.93
CA ALA A 413 3.70 -7.86 13.73
C ALA A 413 4.61 -9.05 13.43
N TYR A 414 4.65 -9.46 12.18
CA TYR A 414 5.49 -10.54 11.67
C TYR A 414 6.47 -10.03 10.63
N ASP A 415 7.71 -10.43 10.76
CA ASP A 415 8.77 -10.08 9.85
C ASP A 415 9.22 -11.31 9.07
N PRO A 416 8.77 -11.49 7.81
CA PRO A 416 9.11 -12.69 7.03
C PRO A 416 10.58 -12.77 6.60
N LEU A 417 11.37 -11.75 6.87
CA LEU A 417 12.77 -11.63 6.46
C LEU A 417 13.73 -11.59 7.65
N SER A 418 13.22 -11.77 8.87
CA SER A 418 14.08 -11.97 10.04
C SER A 418 14.83 -13.31 9.90
N GLU A 419 15.99 -13.43 10.54
CA GLU A 419 16.74 -14.68 10.57
C GLU A 419 15.88 -15.81 11.15
N GLU A 420 16.08 -17.08 10.71
CA GLU A 420 15.20 -18.21 11.01
C GLU A 420 14.91 -18.40 12.52
N ASN A 421 15.80 -17.95 13.39
CA ASN A 421 15.62 -18.03 14.85
C ASN A 421 14.80 -16.87 15.46
N GLU A 422 14.53 -15.80 14.69
CA GLU A 422 13.77 -14.62 15.12
C GLU A 422 12.44 -14.47 14.37
N ASN A 423 12.08 -15.44 13.53
CA ASN A 423 10.91 -15.39 12.66
C ASN A 423 9.63 -15.67 13.45
N LYS A 424 9.27 -14.77 14.37
CA LYS A 424 8.11 -14.88 15.27
C LYS A 424 7.22 -13.66 15.18
N TRP A 425 5.97 -13.86 15.53
CA TRP A 425 5.04 -12.77 15.79
C TRP A 425 5.43 -12.02 17.04
N THR A 426 5.48 -10.71 17.00
CA THR A 426 5.82 -9.84 18.14
C THR A 426 4.66 -8.90 18.42
N GLU A 427 4.27 -8.79 19.68
CA GLU A 427 3.24 -7.84 20.08
C GLU A 427 3.76 -6.41 20.00
N ILE A 428 2.93 -5.51 19.50
CA ILE A 428 3.17 -4.07 19.40
C ILE A 428 2.03 -3.31 20.06
N ALA A 429 2.02 -1.96 19.97
CA ALA A 429 0.97 -1.14 20.57
C ALA A 429 -0.43 -1.61 20.16
N SER A 430 -1.28 -1.81 21.15
CA SER A 430 -2.68 -2.23 20.99
C SER A 430 -3.55 -1.08 20.52
N ILE A 431 -4.60 -1.37 19.72
CA ILE A 431 -5.67 -0.43 19.42
C ILE A 431 -6.47 -0.07 20.68
N SER A 432 -7.13 1.09 20.67
CA SER A 432 -7.86 1.58 21.86
C SER A 432 -9.04 0.69 22.25
N GLN A 433 -9.74 0.11 21.28
CA GLN A 433 -10.94 -0.68 21.50
C GLN A 433 -10.77 -2.13 21.01
N ARG A 434 -11.23 -3.08 21.81
CA ARG A 434 -11.31 -4.49 21.42
C ARG A 434 -12.30 -4.65 20.28
N ARG A 435 -11.85 -5.17 19.13
CA ARG A 435 -12.72 -5.29 17.95
C ARG A 435 -12.37 -6.45 17.03
N ALA A 436 -13.42 -7.00 16.39
CA ALA A 436 -13.31 -7.92 15.27
C ALA A 436 -14.12 -7.41 14.08
N GLY A 437 -13.78 -7.86 12.87
CA GLY A 437 -14.44 -7.45 11.65
C GLY A 437 -14.29 -5.96 11.34
N ALA A 438 -13.20 -5.35 11.80
CA ALA A 438 -12.75 -4.05 11.35
C ALA A 438 -12.11 -4.18 9.96
N GLY A 439 -12.26 -3.16 9.14
CA GLY A 439 -11.50 -3.04 7.91
C GLY A 439 -10.12 -2.43 8.20
N VAL A 440 -9.09 -2.95 7.55
CA VAL A 440 -7.73 -2.47 7.73
C VAL A 440 -7.12 -2.17 6.37
N ALA A 441 -6.49 -1.01 6.24
CA ALA A 441 -5.79 -0.61 5.03
C ALA A 441 -4.48 0.12 5.35
N TRP A 442 -3.46 -0.17 4.58
CA TRP A 442 -2.24 0.62 4.55
C TRP A 442 -2.41 1.82 3.61
N SER A 443 -1.84 2.96 4.01
CA SER A 443 -1.75 4.17 3.18
C SER A 443 -0.31 4.68 3.14
N PRO A 444 0.16 5.15 1.98
CA PRO A 444 1.49 5.75 1.85
C PRO A 444 1.61 7.14 2.47
N CYS A 445 0.52 7.74 2.96
CA CYS A 445 0.56 9.06 3.57
C CYS A 445 1.46 9.08 4.80
N SER A 446 2.05 10.24 5.07
CA SER A 446 2.81 10.47 6.29
C SER A 446 1.87 10.71 7.47
N ILE A 447 2.26 10.26 8.66
CA ILE A 447 1.54 10.56 9.89
C ILE A 447 1.36 12.07 10.11
N LYS A 448 2.29 12.88 9.60
CA LYS A 448 2.25 14.35 9.67
C LYS A 448 1.18 14.99 8.78
N GLU A 449 0.65 14.23 7.81
CA GLU A 449 -0.43 14.70 6.93
C GLU A 449 -1.81 14.44 7.54
N ILE A 450 -1.86 13.82 8.72
CA ILE A 450 -3.08 13.44 9.43
C ILE A 450 -3.18 14.32 10.67
N SER A 451 -4.28 15.05 10.82
CA SER A 451 -4.55 15.79 12.06
C SER A 451 -5.23 14.87 13.08
N PHE A 452 -4.88 15.06 14.32
CA PHE A 452 -5.40 14.28 15.44
C PHE A 452 -6.40 15.09 16.23
N SER A 453 -7.48 14.46 16.68
CA SER A 453 -8.51 15.09 17.49
C SER A 453 -8.11 15.36 18.94
N ASP A 454 -6.95 14.88 19.37
CA ASP A 454 -6.49 15.02 20.76
C ASP A 454 -5.40 16.09 20.91
N GLU A 455 -5.75 17.16 21.65
CA GLU A 455 -4.81 18.18 22.14
C GLU A 455 -3.83 17.67 23.23
N ASN A 456 -3.74 16.34 23.46
CA ASN A 456 -2.99 15.75 24.56
C ASN A 456 -1.77 14.92 24.14
N CYS A 457 -0.99 15.39 23.18
CA CYS A 457 0.35 14.87 22.93
C CYS A 457 1.38 15.99 22.96
N ASP A 458 1.47 16.67 24.12
CA ASP A 458 2.68 17.34 24.55
C ASP A 458 3.58 16.27 25.22
N LEU A 459 4.55 15.77 24.42
CA LEU A 459 5.82 15.19 24.93
C LEU A 459 6.86 15.16 23.80
#